data_7786599431299530f181f93eb88bdec8
#
_entry.id   7786599431299530f181f93eb88bdec8
#
_cell.length_a   1.000
_cell.length_b   1.000
_cell.length_c   1.000
_cell.angle_alpha   90.00
_cell.angle_beta   90.00
_cell.angle_gamma   90.00
#
_symmetry.space_group_name_H-M   'P 1'
#
loop_
_entity.id
_entity.type
_entity.pdbx_description
1 polymer ?
#
loop_
_entity_poly.entity_id
_entity_poly.type
_entity_poly.pdbx_seq_one_letter_code
_entity_poly.pdbx_strand_id
1 'polypeptide(L)'
;TADTYAALDLCKQSGVKTCAVVNVVESSIARDAEFVLPIHCGTEIGVASTKAFLGQILILYILALKLALLRKDIEKAHFDKKIDDLKNLPRLVEQTLLIDNKIQTISNTFNEAKGSMFLGRGFSYPIALEGALKLKELSYIHAEGYPAGEMKHGPLALIEEGMPVVVLAPRDNYYKKTISNMQEVIARGAKVLLITNKSKDEVISENIWEKIEVESTNEDLLPFLLTIPLQKLAYYSALNKGYDIDKPRNLAKSVTVE
;
A
#
# COMPACT_ATOMS: atom_id res chain seq x y z
N THR A 1 -13.42 -3.74 -13.43
CA THR A 1 -13.19 -3.23 -14.83
C THR A 1 -14.48 -2.68 -15.41
N ALA A 2 -15.62 -3.38 -15.27
CA ALA A 2 -16.91 -2.89 -15.79
C ALA A 2 -17.28 -1.53 -15.20
N ASP A 3 -17.27 -1.38 -13.87
CA ASP A 3 -17.58 -0.12 -13.18
C ASP A 3 -16.65 1.04 -13.59
N THR A 4 -15.34 0.74 -13.74
CA THR A 4 -14.37 1.74 -14.19
C THR A 4 -14.66 2.18 -15.63
N TYR A 5 -15.07 1.23 -16.47
CA TYR A 5 -15.47 1.54 -17.85
C TYR A 5 -16.74 2.37 -17.90
N ALA A 6 -17.75 2.05 -17.08
CA ALA A 6 -18.97 2.84 -16.97
C ALA A 6 -18.69 4.28 -16.51
N ALA A 7 -17.77 4.47 -15.55
CA ALA A 7 -17.34 5.80 -15.13
C ALA A 7 -16.64 6.57 -16.27
N LEU A 8 -15.79 5.90 -17.05
CA LEU A 8 -15.13 6.48 -18.23
C LEU A 8 -16.18 6.95 -19.26
N ASP A 9 -17.15 6.10 -19.56
CA ASP A 9 -18.22 6.40 -20.53
C ASP A 9 -19.06 7.61 -20.09
N LEU A 10 -19.44 7.66 -18.81
CA LEU A 10 -20.15 8.81 -18.23
C LEU A 10 -19.35 10.11 -18.38
N CYS A 11 -18.05 10.09 -18.13
CA CYS A 11 -17.17 11.25 -18.32
C CYS A 11 -17.17 11.70 -19.78
N LYS A 12 -17.07 10.77 -20.72
CA LYS A 12 -17.10 11.07 -22.17
C LYS A 12 -18.44 11.70 -22.59
N GLN A 13 -19.57 11.11 -22.17
CA GLN A 13 -20.91 11.64 -22.44
C GLN A 13 -21.09 13.05 -21.87
N SER A 14 -20.43 13.36 -20.77
CA SER A 14 -20.44 14.68 -20.13
C SER A 14 -19.43 15.67 -20.74
N GLY A 15 -18.70 15.30 -21.79
CA GLY A 15 -17.69 16.14 -22.44
C GLY A 15 -16.43 16.38 -21.61
N VAL A 16 -16.18 15.53 -20.59
CA VAL A 16 -14.99 15.63 -19.73
C VAL A 16 -13.82 14.89 -20.38
N LYS A 17 -12.66 15.52 -20.43
CA LYS A 17 -11.43 14.88 -20.90
C LYS A 17 -11.01 13.76 -19.96
N THR A 18 -10.63 12.64 -20.56
CA THR A 18 -10.29 11.42 -19.81
C THR A 18 -8.85 11.01 -20.03
N CYS A 19 -8.22 10.53 -18.95
CA CYS A 19 -6.88 9.96 -18.97
C CYS A 19 -6.89 8.62 -18.23
N ALA A 20 -6.48 7.55 -18.92
CA ALA A 20 -6.41 6.21 -18.35
C ALA A 20 -4.98 5.82 -18.00
N VAL A 21 -4.76 5.41 -16.73
CA VAL A 21 -3.50 4.79 -16.29
C VAL A 21 -3.70 3.28 -16.34
N VAL A 22 -3.05 2.60 -17.27
CA VAL A 22 -3.32 1.18 -17.59
C VAL A 22 -2.03 0.37 -17.78
N ASN A 23 -2.12 -0.93 -17.54
CA ASN A 23 -1.04 -1.87 -17.87
C ASN A 23 -1.22 -2.52 -19.25
N VAL A 24 -2.47 -2.72 -19.67
CA VAL A 24 -2.80 -3.33 -20.95
C VAL A 24 -3.30 -2.23 -21.91
N VAL A 25 -2.43 -1.82 -22.83
CA VAL A 25 -2.71 -0.71 -23.76
C VAL A 25 -3.76 -1.03 -24.81
N GLU A 26 -4.04 -2.31 -25.04
CA GLU A 26 -5.11 -2.80 -25.92
C GLU A 26 -6.46 -2.99 -25.20
N SER A 27 -6.55 -2.64 -23.92
CA SER A 27 -7.80 -2.76 -23.16
C SER A 27 -8.90 -1.83 -23.67
N SER A 28 -10.15 -2.15 -23.39
CA SER A 28 -11.29 -1.29 -23.76
C SER A 28 -11.16 0.10 -23.15
N ILE A 29 -10.73 0.19 -21.89
CA ILE A 29 -10.49 1.48 -21.21
C ILE A 29 -9.43 2.30 -21.95
N ALA A 30 -8.32 1.68 -22.37
CA ALA A 30 -7.25 2.36 -23.09
C ALA A 30 -7.71 2.86 -24.47
N ARG A 31 -8.51 2.05 -25.18
CA ARG A 31 -9.04 2.45 -26.51
C ARG A 31 -10.02 3.62 -26.44
N ASP A 32 -10.77 3.71 -25.36
CA ASP A 32 -11.85 4.70 -25.23
C ASP A 32 -11.46 5.97 -24.48
N ALA A 33 -10.35 5.96 -23.73
CA ALA A 33 -9.82 7.15 -23.09
C ALA A 33 -9.16 8.10 -24.10
N GLU A 34 -9.28 9.42 -23.86
CA GLU A 34 -8.64 10.44 -24.72
C GLU A 34 -7.11 10.40 -24.61
N PHE A 35 -6.58 10.13 -23.41
CA PHE A 35 -5.16 9.98 -23.14
C PHE A 35 -4.90 8.68 -22.41
N VAL A 36 -3.76 8.06 -22.71
CA VAL A 36 -3.33 6.80 -22.07
C VAL A 36 -1.92 6.96 -21.52
N LEU A 37 -1.77 6.58 -20.26
CA LEU A 37 -0.48 6.51 -19.54
C LEU A 37 -0.20 5.05 -19.19
N PRO A 38 0.63 4.34 -19.96
CA PRO A 38 0.94 2.94 -19.69
C PRO A 38 1.93 2.81 -18.51
N ILE A 39 1.69 1.83 -17.64
CA ILE A 39 2.58 1.57 -16.48
C ILE A 39 3.72 0.61 -16.78
N HIS A 40 3.69 -0.09 -17.91
CA HIS A 40 4.76 -0.99 -18.39
C HIS A 40 5.23 -2.06 -17.38
N CYS A 41 4.33 -2.58 -16.52
CA CYS A 41 4.68 -3.60 -15.53
C CYS A 41 4.78 -5.03 -16.11
N GLY A 42 4.58 -5.23 -17.40
CA GLY A 42 4.44 -6.55 -18.02
C GLY A 42 3.19 -7.28 -17.54
N THR A 43 3.06 -8.55 -17.89
CA THR A 43 1.89 -9.35 -17.50
C THR A 43 1.87 -9.59 -15.99
N GLU A 44 0.77 -9.24 -15.33
CA GLU A 44 0.47 -9.57 -13.93
C GLU A 44 -0.51 -10.73 -13.88
N ILE A 45 -0.03 -11.92 -13.48
CA ILE A 45 -0.80 -13.18 -13.52
C ILE A 45 -1.73 -13.26 -12.32
N GLY A 46 -1.23 -12.99 -11.12
CA GLY A 46 -2.00 -13.05 -9.89
C GLY A 46 -3.20 -12.09 -9.91
N VAL A 47 -4.33 -12.54 -9.36
CA VAL A 47 -5.56 -11.74 -9.28
C VAL A 47 -5.35 -10.50 -8.41
N ALA A 48 -4.75 -10.68 -7.23
CA ALA A 48 -4.40 -9.56 -6.36
C ALA A 48 -3.31 -8.69 -6.99
N SER A 49 -3.59 -7.41 -7.17
CA SER A 49 -2.63 -6.47 -7.78
C SER A 49 -1.46 -6.19 -6.85
N THR A 50 -0.25 -6.26 -7.37
CA THR A 50 0.99 -5.94 -6.63
C THR A 50 1.85 -4.95 -7.39
N LYS A 51 2.57 -5.40 -8.43
CA LYS A 51 3.43 -4.54 -9.25
C LYS A 51 2.63 -3.49 -10.04
N ALA A 52 1.41 -3.82 -10.48
CA ALA A 52 0.57 -2.87 -11.18
C ALA A 52 0.10 -1.73 -10.25
N PHE A 53 -0.21 -2.03 -8.99
CA PHE A 53 -0.50 -1.00 -7.99
C PHE A 53 0.67 -0.01 -7.83
N LEU A 54 1.89 -0.50 -7.63
CA LEU A 54 3.08 0.35 -7.52
C LEU A 54 3.34 1.14 -8.81
N GLY A 55 3.15 0.52 -9.98
CA GLY A 55 3.28 1.19 -11.27
C GLY A 55 2.26 2.32 -11.45
N GLN A 56 1.01 2.13 -11.01
CA GLN A 56 -0.01 3.18 -11.05
C GLN A 56 0.34 4.35 -10.14
N ILE A 57 0.77 4.10 -8.91
CA ILE A 57 1.22 5.17 -8.00
C ILE A 57 2.40 5.94 -8.63
N LEU A 58 3.35 5.22 -9.24
CA LEU A 58 4.52 5.83 -9.88
C LEU A 58 4.11 6.79 -11.00
N ILE A 59 3.25 6.35 -11.91
CA ILE A 59 2.78 7.19 -13.01
C ILE A 59 1.99 8.41 -12.50
N LEU A 60 1.12 8.21 -11.51
CA LEU A 60 0.38 9.32 -10.90
C LEU A 60 1.31 10.32 -10.20
N TYR A 61 2.34 9.84 -9.51
CA TYR A 61 3.36 10.70 -8.89
C TYR A 61 4.15 11.52 -9.92
N ILE A 62 4.61 10.87 -11.00
CA ILE A 62 5.30 11.56 -12.10
C ILE A 62 4.38 12.60 -12.75
N LEU A 63 3.11 12.26 -12.98
CA LEU A 63 2.11 13.19 -13.50
C LEU A 63 1.93 14.41 -12.60
N ALA A 64 1.80 14.19 -11.28
CA ALA A 64 1.66 15.26 -10.30
C ALA A 64 2.89 16.18 -10.30
N LEU A 65 4.11 15.63 -10.30
CA LEU A 65 5.35 16.41 -10.42
C LEU A 65 5.40 17.23 -11.70
N LYS A 66 5.00 16.63 -12.84
CA LYS A 66 4.99 17.31 -14.13
C LYS A 66 3.98 18.44 -14.16
N LEU A 67 2.78 18.24 -13.62
CA LEU A 67 1.75 19.27 -13.52
C LEU A 67 2.20 20.41 -12.61
N ALA A 68 2.80 20.10 -11.44
CA ALA A 68 3.33 21.11 -10.53
C ALA A 68 4.43 21.97 -11.20
N LEU A 69 5.32 21.34 -11.99
CA LEU A 69 6.33 22.08 -12.76
C LEU A 69 5.70 22.98 -13.83
N LEU A 70 4.71 22.47 -14.59
CA LEU A 70 4.03 23.25 -15.64
C LEU A 70 3.25 24.44 -15.07
N ARG A 71 2.66 24.27 -13.90
CA ARG A 71 1.93 25.31 -13.17
C ARG A 71 2.86 26.29 -12.45
N LYS A 72 4.16 26.00 -12.41
CA LYS A 72 5.18 26.75 -11.64
C LYS A 72 4.97 26.71 -10.13
N ASP A 73 4.31 25.66 -9.63
CA ASP A 73 4.15 25.39 -8.20
C ASP A 73 5.48 24.88 -7.58
N ILE A 74 6.37 24.30 -8.41
CA ILE A 74 7.73 23.91 -8.06
C ILE A 74 8.73 24.39 -9.11
N GLU A 75 9.97 24.63 -8.69
CA GLU A 75 11.08 24.97 -9.56
C GLU A 75 11.65 23.74 -10.29
N LYS A 76 12.31 23.99 -11.44
CA LYS A 76 12.97 22.96 -12.24
C LYS A 76 13.97 22.15 -11.44
N ALA A 77 14.79 22.81 -10.60
CA ALA A 77 15.78 22.14 -9.76
C ALA A 77 15.13 21.16 -8.76
N HIS A 78 13.98 21.51 -8.17
CA HIS A 78 13.23 20.63 -7.29
C HIS A 78 12.66 19.43 -8.05
N PHE A 79 12.08 19.65 -9.23
CA PHE A 79 11.62 18.58 -10.12
C PHE A 79 12.74 17.61 -10.47
N ASP A 80 13.89 18.11 -10.91
CA ASP A 80 15.03 17.28 -11.31
C ASP A 80 15.53 16.42 -10.15
N LYS A 81 15.62 17.00 -8.94
CA LYS A 81 15.96 16.25 -7.72
C LYS A 81 14.97 15.11 -7.45
N LYS A 82 13.66 15.36 -7.57
CA LYS A 82 12.64 14.31 -7.38
C LYS A 82 12.76 13.19 -8.42
N ILE A 83 13.08 13.52 -9.67
CA ILE A 83 13.33 12.53 -10.73
C ILE A 83 14.60 11.70 -10.42
N ASP A 84 15.66 12.32 -9.89
CA ASP A 84 16.87 11.57 -9.50
C ASP A 84 16.61 10.65 -8.31
N ASP A 85 15.80 11.07 -7.33
CA ASP A 85 15.35 10.19 -6.25
C ASP A 85 14.57 8.98 -6.80
N LEU A 86 13.70 9.18 -7.80
CA LEU A 86 12.97 8.10 -8.47
C LEU A 86 13.90 7.11 -9.19
N LYS A 87 14.98 7.55 -9.81
CA LYS A 87 15.96 6.66 -10.46
C LYS A 87 16.64 5.71 -9.47
N ASN A 88 16.73 6.08 -8.19
CA ASN A 88 17.25 5.23 -7.14
C ASN A 88 16.20 4.26 -6.54
N LEU A 89 14.91 4.47 -6.82
CA LEU A 89 13.83 3.65 -6.25
C LEU A 89 13.98 2.15 -6.53
N PRO A 90 14.38 1.67 -7.74
CA PRO A 90 14.55 0.24 -7.98
C PRO A 90 15.51 -0.42 -7.00
N ARG A 91 16.67 0.20 -6.72
CA ARG A 91 17.64 -0.31 -5.74
C ARG A 91 17.05 -0.40 -4.33
N LEU A 92 16.26 0.60 -3.92
CA LEU A 92 15.61 0.60 -2.61
C LEU A 92 14.53 -0.50 -2.52
N VAL A 93 13.81 -0.75 -3.61
CA VAL A 93 12.85 -1.87 -3.73
C VAL A 93 13.58 -3.21 -3.59
N GLU A 94 14.68 -3.43 -4.32
CA GLU A 94 15.49 -4.66 -4.22
C GLU A 94 15.95 -4.90 -2.78
N GLN A 95 16.46 -3.87 -2.10
CA GLN A 95 16.86 -3.98 -0.70
C GLN A 95 15.68 -4.30 0.24
N THR A 96 14.52 -3.71 0.00
CA THR A 96 13.32 -3.98 0.79
C THR A 96 12.80 -5.40 0.57
N LEU A 97 13.01 -5.97 -0.61
CA LEU A 97 12.61 -7.36 -0.90
C LEU A 97 13.40 -8.40 -0.09
N LEU A 98 14.55 -8.07 0.50
CA LEU A 98 15.37 -8.98 1.32
C LEU A 98 14.79 -9.32 2.70
N ILE A 99 13.61 -8.82 3.03
CA ILE A 99 12.95 -9.05 4.34
C ILE A 99 12.20 -10.38 4.45
N ASP A 100 12.30 -11.27 3.46
CA ASP A 100 11.48 -12.48 3.32
C ASP A 100 11.42 -13.35 4.58
N ASN A 101 12.58 -13.75 5.11
CA ASN A 101 12.63 -14.66 6.25
C ASN A 101 11.89 -14.11 7.48
N LYS A 102 12.01 -12.79 7.70
CA LYS A 102 11.36 -12.14 8.83
C LYS A 102 9.84 -12.08 8.64
N ILE A 103 9.38 -11.68 7.45
CA ILE A 103 7.94 -11.62 7.13
C ILE A 103 7.31 -13.00 7.18
N GLN A 104 7.98 -14.04 6.68
CA GLN A 104 7.49 -15.41 6.73
C GLN A 104 7.26 -15.88 8.18
N THR A 105 8.17 -15.58 9.09
CA THR A 105 7.99 -15.88 10.51
C THR A 105 6.81 -15.11 11.11
N ILE A 106 6.72 -13.82 10.84
CA ILE A 106 5.63 -12.94 11.32
C ILE A 106 4.27 -13.41 10.83
N SER A 107 4.17 -13.86 9.57
CA SER A 107 2.90 -14.25 8.95
C SER A 107 2.21 -15.42 9.66
N ASN A 108 2.94 -16.27 10.37
CA ASN A 108 2.36 -17.37 11.15
C ASN A 108 1.38 -16.87 12.23
N THR A 109 1.69 -15.76 12.89
CA THR A 109 0.78 -15.17 13.90
C THR A 109 -0.52 -14.68 13.29
N PHE A 110 -0.49 -14.17 12.04
CA PHE A 110 -1.70 -13.73 11.33
C PHE A 110 -2.61 -14.91 10.96
N ASN A 111 -2.04 -16.09 10.73
CA ASN A 111 -2.83 -17.25 10.31
C ASN A 111 -3.81 -17.77 11.37
N GLU A 112 -3.50 -17.54 12.65
CA GLU A 112 -4.34 -17.92 13.78
C GLU A 112 -5.30 -16.82 14.20
N ALA A 113 -5.14 -15.61 13.66
CA ALA A 113 -5.92 -14.44 14.02
C ALA A 113 -7.34 -14.49 13.41
N LYS A 114 -8.34 -14.09 14.19
CA LYS A 114 -9.73 -13.90 13.72
C LYS A 114 -9.86 -12.69 12.81
N GLY A 115 -9.01 -11.69 13.02
CA GLY A 115 -8.97 -10.46 12.25
C GLY A 115 -7.68 -9.69 12.49
N SER A 116 -7.47 -8.64 11.72
CA SER A 116 -6.31 -7.75 11.82
C SER A 116 -6.68 -6.32 11.46
N MET A 117 -6.00 -5.35 12.05
CA MET A 117 -6.13 -3.94 11.68
C MET A 117 -4.83 -3.42 11.10
N PHE A 118 -4.97 -2.48 10.16
CA PHE A 118 -3.86 -1.78 9.52
C PHE A 118 -4.02 -0.28 9.75
N LEU A 119 -3.04 0.34 10.39
CA LEU A 119 -3.12 1.73 10.81
C LEU A 119 -2.09 2.58 10.07
N GLY A 120 -2.52 3.75 9.60
CA GLY A 120 -1.66 4.74 8.99
C GLY A 120 -2.18 6.16 9.17
N ARG A 121 -1.32 7.15 8.93
CA ARG A 121 -1.70 8.57 8.86
C ARG A 121 -1.16 9.20 7.57
N GLY A 122 -1.80 10.28 7.10
CA GLY A 122 -1.40 10.93 5.85
C GLY A 122 -1.31 9.93 4.70
N PHE A 123 -0.22 9.92 3.97
CA PHE A 123 0.02 8.99 2.86
C PHE A 123 0.11 7.52 3.27
N SER A 124 0.41 7.24 4.54
CA SER A 124 0.44 5.86 5.04
C SER A 124 -0.96 5.25 5.22
N TYR A 125 -2.01 6.05 5.34
CA TYR A 125 -3.38 5.51 5.47
C TYR A 125 -3.86 4.76 4.22
N PRO A 126 -3.82 5.32 3.01
CA PRO A 126 -4.16 4.54 1.82
C PRO A 126 -3.27 3.30 1.61
N ILE A 127 -2.01 3.33 2.06
CA ILE A 127 -1.14 2.15 2.03
C ILE A 127 -1.60 1.10 3.06
N ALA A 128 -2.08 1.52 4.22
CA ALA A 128 -2.69 0.61 5.20
C ALA A 128 -3.96 -0.06 4.65
N LEU A 129 -4.80 0.68 3.91
CA LEU A 129 -5.97 0.12 3.21
C LEU A 129 -5.55 -0.95 2.18
N GLU A 130 -4.51 -0.68 1.38
CA GLU A 130 -3.98 -1.63 0.41
C GLU A 130 -3.43 -2.88 1.09
N GLY A 131 -2.69 -2.74 2.21
CA GLY A 131 -2.21 -3.88 2.99
C GLY A 131 -3.33 -4.75 3.54
N ALA A 132 -4.36 -4.13 4.11
CA ALA A 132 -5.55 -4.82 4.58
C ALA A 132 -6.29 -5.54 3.44
N LEU A 133 -6.40 -4.90 2.27
CA LEU A 133 -6.99 -5.48 1.06
C LEU A 133 -6.21 -6.72 0.62
N LYS A 134 -4.88 -6.64 0.51
CA LYS A 134 -4.05 -7.78 0.09
C LYS A 134 -4.15 -8.95 1.08
N LEU A 135 -4.18 -8.68 2.38
CA LEU A 135 -4.30 -9.74 3.39
C LEU A 135 -5.65 -10.46 3.23
N LYS A 136 -6.76 -9.74 3.13
CA LYS A 136 -8.09 -10.37 2.99
C LYS A 136 -8.28 -11.09 1.67
N GLU A 137 -7.76 -10.55 0.55
CA GLU A 137 -7.87 -11.16 -0.78
C GLU A 137 -7.17 -12.51 -0.86
N LEU A 138 -5.97 -12.63 -0.29
CA LEU A 138 -5.12 -13.80 -0.44
C LEU A 138 -5.27 -14.82 0.69
N SER A 139 -5.38 -14.36 1.95
CA SER A 139 -5.40 -15.24 3.13
C SER A 139 -6.79 -15.47 3.72
N TYR A 140 -7.80 -14.72 3.25
CA TYR A 140 -9.18 -14.72 3.75
C TYR A 140 -9.32 -14.35 5.23
N ILE A 141 -8.29 -13.72 5.79
CA ILE A 141 -8.33 -13.13 7.13
C ILE A 141 -9.09 -11.80 7.02
N HIS A 142 -10.08 -11.59 7.89
CA HIS A 142 -10.75 -10.30 7.96
C HIS A 142 -9.73 -9.21 8.35
N ALA A 143 -9.54 -8.22 7.48
CA ALA A 143 -8.57 -7.16 7.69
C ALA A 143 -9.12 -5.81 7.25
N GLU A 144 -8.93 -4.79 8.09
CA GLU A 144 -9.41 -3.44 7.83
C GLU A 144 -8.33 -2.39 8.05
N GLY A 145 -8.31 -1.38 7.18
CA GLY A 145 -7.43 -0.22 7.31
C GLY A 145 -8.14 0.95 7.96
N TYR A 146 -7.51 1.60 8.94
CA TYR A 146 -8.05 2.77 9.62
C TYR A 146 -7.04 3.93 9.65
N PRO A 147 -7.52 5.18 9.58
CA PRO A 147 -6.68 6.31 9.97
C PRO A 147 -6.35 6.16 11.46
N ALA A 148 -5.05 6.11 11.81
CA ALA A 148 -4.65 5.85 13.19
C ALA A 148 -5.23 6.87 14.18
N GLY A 149 -5.49 8.10 13.75
CA GLY A 149 -6.13 9.14 14.57
C GLY A 149 -7.59 8.88 14.90
N GLU A 150 -8.29 8.09 14.07
CA GLU A 150 -9.73 7.82 14.22
C GLU A 150 -10.02 6.58 15.09
N MET A 151 -8.98 5.89 15.56
CA MET A 151 -9.15 4.68 16.37
C MET A 151 -10.02 4.91 17.61
N LYS A 152 -9.92 6.10 18.23
CA LYS A 152 -10.69 6.48 19.43
C LYS A 152 -12.19 6.62 19.19
N HIS A 153 -12.61 6.74 17.93
CA HIS A 153 -14.01 6.99 17.57
C HIS A 153 -14.80 5.71 17.27
N GLY A 154 -14.33 4.57 17.79
CA GLY A 154 -15.02 3.27 17.68
C GLY A 154 -14.09 2.09 17.50
N PRO A 155 -13.18 2.07 16.49
CA PRO A 155 -12.38 0.90 16.16
C PRO A 155 -11.53 0.34 17.31
N LEU A 156 -11.12 1.16 18.28
CA LEU A 156 -10.41 0.70 19.49
C LEU A 156 -11.20 -0.34 20.29
N ALA A 157 -12.53 -0.34 20.21
CA ALA A 157 -13.38 -1.32 20.88
C ALA A 157 -13.20 -2.75 20.31
N LEU A 158 -12.67 -2.88 19.11
CA LEU A 158 -12.44 -4.17 18.45
C LEU A 158 -11.08 -4.80 18.81
N ILE A 159 -10.20 -4.08 19.51
CA ILE A 159 -8.89 -4.61 19.90
C ILE A 159 -9.07 -5.64 21.02
N GLU A 160 -8.65 -6.86 20.73
CA GLU A 160 -8.59 -7.99 21.65
C GLU A 160 -7.13 -8.34 22.00
N GLU A 161 -6.93 -9.01 23.12
CA GLU A 161 -5.62 -9.55 23.54
C GLU A 161 -5.02 -10.45 22.46
N GLY A 162 -3.80 -10.14 22.04
CA GLY A 162 -3.08 -10.90 21.01
C GLY A 162 -3.49 -10.60 19.57
N MET A 163 -4.47 -9.70 19.32
CA MET A 163 -4.87 -9.31 17.97
C MET A 163 -3.71 -8.68 17.21
N PRO A 164 -3.34 -9.18 16.01
CA PRO A 164 -2.29 -8.55 15.21
C PRO A 164 -2.76 -7.22 14.62
N VAL A 165 -1.99 -6.17 14.87
CA VAL A 165 -2.22 -4.83 14.33
C VAL A 165 -0.97 -4.35 13.61
N VAL A 166 -1.10 -4.04 12.32
CA VAL A 166 -0.01 -3.46 11.52
C VAL A 166 -0.06 -1.94 11.62
N VAL A 167 1.04 -1.33 12.01
CA VAL A 167 1.14 0.13 12.12
C VAL A 167 2.21 0.64 11.15
N LEU A 168 1.79 1.47 10.20
CA LEU A 168 2.67 2.17 9.28
C LEU A 168 3.04 3.53 9.88
N ALA A 169 4.27 3.65 10.37
CA ALA A 169 4.79 4.87 10.98
C ALA A 169 6.15 5.24 10.37
N PRO A 170 6.18 5.73 9.11
CA PRO A 170 7.40 6.32 8.57
C PRO A 170 7.81 7.56 9.36
N ARG A 171 9.10 7.91 9.31
CA ARG A 171 9.67 9.08 9.98
C ARG A 171 9.30 10.38 9.24
N ASP A 172 8.00 10.63 9.14
CA ASP A 172 7.39 11.82 8.55
C ASP A 172 6.85 12.78 9.65
N ASN A 173 6.15 13.82 9.24
CA ASN A 173 5.52 14.81 10.13
C ASN A 173 4.44 14.18 11.06
N TYR A 174 3.94 12.99 10.73
CA TYR A 174 2.92 12.28 11.52
C TYR A 174 3.51 11.22 12.46
N TYR A 175 4.82 10.93 12.37
CA TYR A 175 5.47 9.83 13.10
C TYR A 175 5.11 9.81 14.59
N LYS A 176 5.35 10.91 15.31
CA LYS A 176 5.09 10.99 16.76
C LYS A 176 3.63 10.73 17.12
N LYS A 177 2.70 11.23 16.30
CA LYS A 177 1.26 11.01 16.50
C LYS A 177 0.86 9.57 16.20
N THR A 178 1.43 8.97 15.18
CA THR A 178 1.20 7.56 14.83
C THR A 178 1.74 6.63 15.92
N ILE A 179 2.93 6.90 16.45
CA ILE A 179 3.48 6.15 17.61
C ILE A 179 2.59 6.28 18.84
N SER A 180 2.05 7.47 19.13
CA SER A 180 1.09 7.65 20.22
C SER A 180 -0.16 6.80 20.03
N ASN A 181 -0.73 6.74 18.82
CA ASN A 181 -1.88 5.87 18.53
C ASN A 181 -1.51 4.37 18.61
N MET A 182 -0.29 4.01 18.21
CA MET A 182 0.22 2.65 18.38
C MET A 182 0.23 2.22 19.84
N GLN A 183 0.66 3.10 20.76
CA GLN A 183 0.64 2.81 22.20
C GLN A 183 -0.77 2.55 22.73
N GLU A 184 -1.78 3.19 22.16
CA GLU A 184 -3.17 3.00 22.57
C GLU A 184 -3.70 1.59 22.25
N VAL A 185 -3.27 1.00 21.13
CA VAL A 185 -3.63 -0.37 20.77
C VAL A 185 -2.78 -1.39 21.54
N ILE A 186 -1.50 -1.10 21.78
CA ILE A 186 -0.61 -1.94 22.62
C ILE A 186 -1.18 -2.04 24.05
N ALA A 187 -1.62 -0.91 24.63
CA ALA A 187 -2.19 -0.89 25.97
C ALA A 187 -3.48 -1.73 26.12
N ARG A 188 -4.07 -2.19 25.01
CA ARG A 188 -5.24 -3.06 24.95
C ARG A 188 -4.90 -4.50 24.56
N GLY A 189 -3.63 -4.85 24.58
CA GLY A 189 -3.16 -6.21 24.33
C GLY A 189 -2.90 -6.54 22.86
N ALA A 190 -2.95 -5.58 21.93
CA ALA A 190 -2.63 -5.83 20.52
C ALA A 190 -1.18 -6.28 20.34
N LYS A 191 -0.96 -7.27 19.46
CA LYS A 191 0.36 -7.62 18.92
C LYS A 191 0.71 -6.71 17.77
N VAL A 192 1.49 -5.66 18.02
CA VAL A 192 1.81 -4.66 17.01
C VAL A 192 3.00 -5.06 16.16
N LEU A 193 2.78 -5.15 14.84
CA LEU A 193 3.82 -5.11 13.82
C LEU A 193 4.03 -3.67 13.37
N LEU A 194 5.14 -3.06 13.78
CA LEU A 194 5.53 -1.73 13.32
C LEU A 194 6.31 -1.83 12.00
N ILE A 195 5.84 -1.12 10.97
CA ILE A 195 6.57 -0.92 9.72
C ILE A 195 6.98 0.56 9.64
N THR A 196 8.28 0.81 9.57
CA THR A 196 8.88 2.16 9.57
C THR A 196 10.09 2.18 8.63
N ASN A 197 10.71 3.34 8.44
CA ASN A 197 11.98 3.44 7.72
C ASN A 197 13.15 3.59 8.70
N LYS A 198 14.34 3.14 8.30
CA LYS A 198 15.59 3.22 9.05
C LYS A 198 15.85 4.65 9.51
N SER A 199 16.33 4.82 10.73
CA SER A 199 16.75 6.09 11.31
C SER A 199 17.89 5.89 12.29
N LYS A 200 18.71 6.91 12.45
CA LYS A 200 19.74 6.95 13.50
C LYS A 200 19.14 7.21 14.88
N ASP A 201 18.00 7.89 14.92
CA ASP A 201 17.31 8.21 16.16
C ASP A 201 16.37 7.07 16.51
N GLU A 202 16.79 6.24 17.44
CA GLU A 202 16.01 5.13 17.94
C GLU A 202 15.03 5.60 19.02
N VAL A 203 13.84 6.02 18.64
CA VAL A 203 12.73 6.10 19.58
C VAL A 203 12.01 4.75 19.51
N ILE A 204 12.53 3.80 20.29
CA ILE A 204 11.86 2.51 20.45
C ILE A 204 10.74 2.71 21.47
N SER A 205 9.53 2.42 21.03
CA SER A 205 8.42 2.20 21.93
C SER A 205 8.59 0.83 22.61
N GLU A 206 8.53 0.79 23.91
CA GLU A 206 8.48 -0.48 24.66
C GLU A 206 7.22 -1.28 24.24
N ASN A 207 7.33 -2.61 24.24
CA ASN A 207 6.24 -3.56 23.98
C ASN A 207 5.75 -3.65 22.52
N ILE A 208 6.55 -3.27 21.53
CA ILE A 208 6.30 -3.65 20.14
C ILE A 208 6.58 -5.16 19.99
N TRP A 209 5.65 -5.90 19.40
CA TRP A 209 5.84 -7.33 19.13
C TRP A 209 6.91 -7.57 18.06
N GLU A 210 6.79 -6.88 16.90
CA GLU A 210 7.76 -6.97 15.81
C GLU A 210 7.94 -5.62 15.10
N LYS A 211 9.13 -5.41 14.56
CA LYS A 211 9.48 -4.22 13.78
C LYS A 211 10.10 -4.60 12.44
N ILE A 212 9.62 -3.97 11.36
CA ILE A 212 10.23 -4.04 10.03
C ILE A 212 10.69 -2.64 9.65
N GLU A 213 11.93 -2.53 9.20
CA GLU A 213 12.50 -1.28 8.74
C GLU A 213 12.83 -1.38 7.25
N VAL A 214 12.20 -0.49 6.47
CA VAL A 214 12.54 -0.27 5.07
C VAL A 214 13.67 0.77 4.95
N GLU A 215 14.29 0.88 3.78
CA GLU A 215 15.31 1.89 3.56
C GLU A 215 14.76 3.31 3.71
N SER A 216 15.61 4.24 4.15
CA SER A 216 15.25 5.65 4.22
C SER A 216 15.38 6.30 2.85
N THR A 217 14.40 7.13 2.51
CA THR A 217 14.36 7.93 1.30
C THR A 217 13.54 9.20 1.57
N ASN A 218 13.30 10.03 0.57
CA ASN A 218 12.38 11.16 0.75
C ASN A 218 10.94 10.66 1.02
N GLU A 219 10.15 11.49 1.69
CA GLU A 219 8.81 11.12 2.18
C GLU A 219 7.87 10.65 1.07
N ASP A 220 7.96 11.22 -0.13
CA ASP A 220 7.08 10.89 -1.25
C ASP A 220 7.30 9.45 -1.78
N LEU A 221 8.48 8.87 -1.57
CA LEU A 221 8.83 7.53 -2.03
C LEU A 221 8.62 6.45 -0.96
N LEU A 222 8.42 6.83 0.30
CA LEU A 222 8.16 5.87 1.38
C LEU A 222 6.92 4.99 1.13
N PRO A 223 5.82 5.48 0.54
CA PRO A 223 4.66 4.64 0.20
C PRO A 223 5.01 3.42 -0.64
N PHE A 224 5.95 3.54 -1.59
CA PHE A 224 6.40 2.42 -2.42
C PHE A 224 7.08 1.35 -1.57
N LEU A 225 7.97 1.74 -0.67
CA LEU A 225 8.72 0.82 0.17
C LEU A 225 7.86 0.19 1.27
N LEU A 226 6.94 0.97 1.87
CA LEU A 226 6.03 0.49 2.91
C LEU A 226 5.01 -0.52 2.36
N THR A 227 4.66 -0.46 1.08
CA THR A 227 3.73 -1.41 0.45
C THR A 227 4.33 -2.81 0.34
N ILE A 228 5.63 -2.95 0.11
CA ILE A 228 6.29 -4.25 -0.11
C ILE A 228 6.14 -5.20 1.08
N PRO A 229 6.43 -4.82 2.34
CA PRO A 229 6.20 -5.67 3.50
C PRO A 229 4.76 -6.16 3.62
N LEU A 230 3.78 -5.32 3.26
CA LEU A 230 2.36 -5.65 3.34
C LEU A 230 1.96 -6.70 2.29
N GLN A 231 2.44 -6.54 1.06
CA GLN A 231 2.23 -7.52 -0.01
C GLN A 231 2.87 -8.87 0.34
N LYS A 232 4.10 -8.86 0.88
CA LYS A 232 4.78 -10.07 1.34
C LYS A 232 4.07 -10.72 2.54
N LEU A 233 3.55 -9.95 3.47
CA LEU A 233 2.77 -10.46 4.60
C LEU A 233 1.53 -11.23 4.09
N ALA A 234 0.78 -10.65 3.17
CA ALA A 234 -0.38 -11.29 2.57
C ALA A 234 0.00 -12.57 1.80
N TYR A 235 1.10 -12.51 1.03
CA TYR A 235 1.64 -13.65 0.29
C TYR A 235 1.98 -14.81 1.21
N TYR A 236 2.79 -14.59 2.26
CA TYR A 236 3.19 -15.66 3.18
C TYR A 236 2.05 -16.14 4.04
N SER A 237 1.11 -15.27 4.43
CA SER A 237 -0.10 -15.70 5.14
C SER A 237 -0.96 -16.65 4.30
N ALA A 238 -1.09 -16.41 3.00
CA ALA A 238 -1.80 -17.31 2.08
C ALA A 238 -1.03 -18.63 1.88
N LEU A 239 0.28 -18.53 1.63
CA LEU A 239 1.16 -19.68 1.41
C LEU A 239 1.14 -20.64 2.61
N ASN A 240 1.26 -20.12 3.84
CA ASN A 240 1.24 -20.91 5.07
C ASN A 240 -0.10 -21.63 5.31
N LYS A 241 -1.20 -21.08 4.74
CA LYS A 241 -2.52 -21.72 4.77
C LYS A 241 -2.76 -22.70 3.59
N GLY A 242 -1.78 -22.83 2.68
CA GLY A 242 -1.90 -23.68 1.51
C GLY A 242 -2.87 -23.15 0.45
N TYR A 243 -3.12 -21.83 0.43
CA TYR A 243 -4.00 -21.21 -0.57
C TYR A 243 -3.25 -20.87 -1.85
N ASP A 244 -3.99 -20.88 -2.97
CA ASP A 244 -3.45 -20.42 -4.25
C ASP A 244 -3.28 -18.88 -4.21
N ILE A 245 -2.02 -18.44 -4.27
CA ILE A 245 -1.65 -17.02 -4.19
C ILE A 245 -2.00 -16.23 -5.46
N ASP A 246 -2.14 -16.92 -6.61
CA ASP A 246 -2.43 -16.29 -7.89
C ASP A 246 -3.93 -16.30 -8.21
N LYS A 247 -4.66 -17.30 -7.71
CA LYS A 247 -6.08 -17.51 -7.99
C LYS A 247 -6.89 -17.64 -6.70
N PRO A 248 -7.04 -16.57 -5.92
CA PRO A 248 -7.86 -16.61 -4.71
C PRO A 248 -9.32 -16.90 -5.07
N ARG A 249 -9.99 -17.63 -4.16
CA ARG A 249 -11.41 -17.99 -4.36
C ARG A 249 -12.29 -16.75 -4.51
N ASN A 250 -13.37 -16.86 -5.27
CA ASN A 250 -14.41 -15.84 -5.44
C ASN A 250 -13.93 -14.51 -6.06
N LEU A 251 -12.70 -14.45 -6.55
CA LEU A 251 -12.15 -13.25 -7.21
C LEU A 251 -11.71 -13.59 -8.63
N ALA A 252 -11.76 -12.60 -9.50
CA ALA A 252 -11.28 -12.67 -10.87
C ALA A 252 -10.35 -11.49 -11.17
N LYS A 253 -9.36 -11.69 -12.05
CA LYS A 253 -8.40 -10.62 -12.44
C LYS A 253 -9.11 -9.44 -13.09
N SER A 254 -10.19 -9.69 -13.80
CA SER A 254 -11.02 -8.66 -14.42
C SER A 254 -12.48 -9.07 -14.32
N VAL A 255 -13.30 -8.20 -13.75
CA VAL A 255 -14.77 -8.36 -13.73
C VAL A 255 -15.30 -7.59 -14.94
N THR A 256 -15.87 -8.32 -15.90
CA THR A 256 -16.35 -7.81 -17.18
C THR A 256 -17.87 -7.87 -17.32
N VAL A 257 -18.56 -8.39 -16.32
CA VAL A 257 -20.01 -8.49 -16.23
C VAL A 257 -20.49 -7.87 -14.93
N GLU A 258 -21.68 -7.30 -14.96
CA GLU A 258 -22.40 -6.81 -13.78
C GLU A 258 -23.14 -7.95 -13.06
#